data_5073aaab8d6c65ef7a29951daded62a2
#
_entry.id   5073aaab8d6c65ef7a29951daded62a2
#
_cell.length_a   1.000
_cell.length_b   1.000
_cell.length_c   1.000
_cell.angle_alpha   90.00
_cell.angle_beta   90.00
_cell.angle_gamma   90.00
#
_symmetry.space_group_name_H-M   'P 1'
#
loop_
_entity.id
_entity.type
_entity.pdbx_description
1 polymer ?
#
loop_
_entity_poly.entity_id
_entity_poly.type
_entity_poly.pdbx_seq_one_letter_code
_entity_poly.pdbx_strand_id
1 'polypeptide(L)'
;MSIKKLFAFLSFFVICITLAACGVEQKTEVQLLKEMPQPKTMTIDSSLSKKEATEMVHAAQRFYAFWDTGREELIPQTVTENFFDNTLPKGRPQGIEGLKFAAQNFRKVVPDIHCEVEDLLVVSDKVTARLSFTGTHNGKNIRFFAIDILHVKDGKVTEDWHLEDNLTLKQQLGLIAEE
;
A
#
# COMPACT_ATOMS: atom_id res chain seq x y z
N MET A 1 -78.57 22.67 -21.79
CA MET A 1 -77.99 22.29 -23.06
C MET A 1 -76.55 21.91 -22.88
N SER A 2 -76.18 20.79 -23.39
CA SER A 2 -75.12 19.93 -22.92
C SER A 2 -73.70 20.39 -23.34
N ILE A 3 -72.82 20.53 -22.39
CA ILE A 3 -71.34 20.74 -22.60
C ILE A 3 -70.67 19.40 -22.54
N LYS A 4 -70.19 18.89 -23.66
CA LYS A 4 -69.44 17.63 -23.75
C LYS A 4 -67.99 17.88 -23.34
N LYS A 5 -67.56 17.16 -22.29
CA LYS A 5 -66.17 17.12 -21.78
C LYS A 5 -65.27 16.44 -22.79
N LEU A 6 -64.23 17.15 -23.21
CA LEU A 6 -63.11 16.58 -23.99
C LEU A 6 -62.01 16.20 -23.01
N PHE A 7 -61.83 14.90 -22.81
CA PHE A 7 -60.69 14.37 -22.06
C PHE A 7 -59.49 14.23 -23.01
N ALA A 8 -58.45 15.06 -22.78
CA ALA A 8 -57.16 14.90 -23.42
C ALA A 8 -56.34 13.90 -22.61
N PHE A 9 -56.04 12.74 -23.19
CA PHE A 9 -55.07 11.77 -22.67
C PHE A 9 -53.68 12.30 -22.91
N LEU A 10 -52.99 12.77 -21.83
CA LEU A 10 -51.59 13.10 -21.88
C LEU A 10 -50.79 11.81 -21.59
N SER A 11 -50.24 11.20 -22.65
CA SER A 11 -49.40 10.04 -22.58
C SER A 11 -48.02 10.47 -22.05
N PHE A 12 -47.72 10.19 -20.79
CA PHE A 12 -46.39 10.37 -20.21
C PHE A 12 -45.48 9.25 -20.72
N PHE A 13 -44.67 9.58 -21.72
CA PHE A 13 -43.59 8.71 -22.15
C PHE A 13 -42.45 8.84 -21.12
N VAL A 14 -42.40 7.92 -20.15
CA VAL A 14 -41.27 7.79 -19.26
C VAL A 14 -40.10 7.15 -20.03
N ILE A 15 -39.18 7.98 -20.49
CA ILE A 15 -37.91 7.51 -21.04
C ILE A 15 -37.07 7.00 -19.86
N CYS A 16 -37.07 5.69 -19.67
CA CYS A 16 -36.14 5.03 -18.78
C CYS A 16 -34.73 5.11 -19.41
N ILE A 17 -33.96 6.14 -19.06
CA ILE A 17 -32.54 6.19 -19.38
C ILE A 17 -31.85 5.19 -18.42
N THR A 18 -31.63 3.99 -18.91
CA THR A 18 -30.71 3.05 -18.25
C THR A 18 -29.30 3.59 -18.42
N LEU A 19 -28.86 4.36 -17.44
CA LEU A 19 -27.42 4.61 -17.22
C LEU A 19 -26.78 3.24 -16.94
N ALA A 20 -26.14 2.67 -17.94
CA ALA A 20 -25.17 1.61 -17.74
C ALA A 20 -24.01 2.25 -16.97
N ALA A 21 -24.17 2.30 -15.63
CA ALA A 21 -23.05 2.53 -14.75
C ALA A 21 -22.09 1.38 -14.98
N CYS A 22 -20.94 1.67 -15.60
CA CYS A 22 -19.79 0.78 -15.63
C CYS A 22 -19.44 0.56 -14.16
N GLY A 23 -19.96 -0.52 -13.57
CA GLY A 23 -19.76 -0.87 -12.17
C GLY A 23 -18.32 -1.26 -11.98
N VAL A 24 -17.48 -0.29 -11.65
CA VAL A 24 -16.24 -0.59 -10.93
C VAL A 24 -16.70 -1.15 -9.58
N GLU A 25 -16.66 -2.46 -9.46
CA GLU A 25 -16.99 -3.17 -8.23
C GLU A 25 -16.03 -2.67 -7.14
N GLN A 26 -16.52 -1.84 -6.23
CA GLN A 26 -15.72 -1.26 -5.17
C GLN A 26 -15.43 -2.37 -4.17
N LYS A 27 -14.22 -2.94 -4.23
CA LYS A 27 -13.79 -3.99 -3.30
C LYS A 27 -13.94 -3.53 -1.87
N THR A 28 -14.46 -4.39 -1.02
CA THR A 28 -14.53 -4.12 0.43
C THR A 28 -13.11 -4.06 1.00
N GLU A 29 -12.92 -3.34 2.11
CA GLU A 29 -11.62 -3.28 2.81
C GLU A 29 -11.05 -4.69 3.11
N VAL A 30 -11.92 -5.62 3.51
CA VAL A 30 -11.54 -7.02 3.77
C VAL A 30 -11.01 -7.72 2.51
N GLN A 31 -11.60 -7.46 1.34
CA GLN A 31 -11.12 -8.00 0.07
C GLN A 31 -9.77 -7.40 -0.32
N LEU A 32 -9.61 -6.07 -0.15
CA LEU A 32 -8.35 -5.38 -0.42
C LEU A 32 -7.21 -5.90 0.47
N LEU A 33 -7.47 -6.10 1.77
CA LEU A 33 -6.48 -6.61 2.72
C LEU A 33 -6.03 -8.05 2.41
N LYS A 34 -6.90 -8.89 1.86
CA LYS A 34 -6.52 -10.25 1.44
C LYS A 34 -5.58 -10.28 0.23
N GLU A 35 -5.60 -9.25 -0.59
CA GLU A 35 -4.73 -9.10 -1.77
C GLU A 35 -3.41 -8.39 -1.44
N MET A 36 -3.26 -7.85 -0.22
CA MET A 36 -2.03 -7.22 0.26
C MET A 36 -1.04 -8.28 0.77
N PRO A 37 0.27 -7.97 0.85
CA PRO A 37 1.26 -8.89 1.38
C PRO A 37 0.85 -9.43 2.76
N GLN A 38 0.74 -10.74 2.88
CA GLN A 38 0.45 -11.41 4.15
C GLN A 38 1.78 -11.79 4.81
N PRO A 39 1.98 -11.50 6.10
CA PRO A 39 3.18 -11.98 6.80
C PRO A 39 3.21 -13.51 6.83
N LYS A 40 4.37 -14.11 6.52
CA LYS A 40 4.56 -15.57 6.63
C LYS A 40 4.53 -16.03 8.07
N THR A 41 5.09 -15.22 8.97
CA THR A 41 5.01 -15.39 10.42
C THR A 41 4.62 -14.07 11.08
N MET A 42 3.93 -14.14 12.23
CA MET A 42 3.51 -12.96 12.95
C MET A 42 3.51 -13.22 14.45
N THR A 43 4.08 -12.30 15.22
CA THR A 43 4.03 -12.27 16.67
C THR A 43 3.39 -10.98 17.14
N ILE A 44 2.37 -11.09 17.98
CA ILE A 44 1.63 -9.95 18.54
C ILE A 44 1.80 -9.97 20.06
N ASP A 45 2.17 -8.83 20.63
CA ASP A 45 2.22 -8.66 22.09
C ASP A 45 0.83 -8.90 22.70
N SER A 46 0.77 -9.79 23.67
CA SER A 46 -0.46 -10.18 24.36
C SER A 46 -1.10 -9.05 25.17
N SER A 47 -0.39 -7.96 25.43
CA SER A 47 -0.93 -6.76 26.11
C SER A 47 -1.81 -5.91 25.20
N LEU A 48 -1.72 -6.06 23.89
CA LEU A 48 -2.53 -5.34 22.91
C LEU A 48 -3.95 -5.90 22.85
N SER A 49 -4.94 -5.03 22.78
CA SER A 49 -6.29 -5.45 22.46
C SER A 49 -6.36 -5.98 21.02
N LYS A 50 -7.31 -6.86 20.74
CA LYS A 50 -7.51 -7.39 19.37
C LYS A 50 -7.72 -6.27 18.34
N LYS A 51 -8.41 -5.18 18.73
CA LYS A 51 -8.65 -4.03 17.86
C LYS A 51 -7.35 -3.32 17.50
N GLU A 52 -6.55 -2.94 18.52
CA GLU A 52 -5.26 -2.27 18.31
C GLU A 52 -4.32 -3.11 17.44
N ALA A 53 -4.16 -4.39 17.77
CA ALA A 53 -3.34 -5.31 17.01
C ALA A 53 -3.79 -5.40 15.54
N THR A 54 -5.10 -5.48 15.28
CA THR A 54 -5.65 -5.54 13.93
C THR A 54 -5.37 -4.26 13.15
N GLU A 55 -5.59 -3.10 13.74
CA GLU A 55 -5.32 -1.79 13.12
C GLU A 55 -3.84 -1.63 12.75
N MET A 56 -2.93 -2.07 13.62
CA MET A 56 -1.48 -2.03 13.37
C MET A 56 -1.05 -2.98 12.25
N VAL A 57 -1.56 -4.21 12.25
CA VAL A 57 -1.29 -5.20 11.18
C VAL A 57 -1.78 -4.66 9.83
N HIS A 58 -2.99 -4.10 9.78
CA HIS A 58 -3.55 -3.54 8.56
C HIS A 58 -2.78 -2.31 8.06
N ALA A 59 -2.28 -1.45 8.96
CA ALA A 59 -1.42 -0.32 8.58
C ALA A 59 -0.14 -0.81 7.92
N ALA A 60 0.54 -1.80 8.50
CA ALA A 60 1.74 -2.42 7.94
C ALA A 60 1.46 -3.10 6.59
N GLN A 61 0.38 -3.86 6.47
CA GLN A 61 0.00 -4.52 5.21
C GLN A 61 -0.22 -3.50 4.09
N ARG A 62 -0.91 -2.37 4.35
CA ARG A 62 -1.07 -1.29 3.36
C ARG A 62 0.26 -0.65 3.00
N PHE A 63 1.16 -0.44 3.97
CA PHE A 63 2.48 0.12 3.74
C PHE A 63 3.32 -0.77 2.83
N TYR A 64 3.36 -2.09 3.08
CA TYR A 64 4.08 -3.04 2.24
C TYR A 64 3.40 -3.29 0.89
N ALA A 65 2.07 -3.20 0.81
CA ALA A 65 1.37 -3.23 -0.47
C ALA A 65 1.72 -2.02 -1.36
N PHE A 66 1.98 -0.85 -0.78
CA PHE A 66 2.50 0.29 -1.54
C PHE A 66 3.89 -0.02 -2.11
N TRP A 67 4.81 -0.59 -1.32
CA TRP A 67 6.13 -0.98 -1.80
C TRP A 67 6.07 -2.10 -2.85
N ASP A 68 5.17 -3.05 -2.69
CA ASP A 68 4.96 -4.16 -3.61
C ASP A 68 4.38 -3.71 -4.97
N THR A 69 3.46 -2.78 -4.96
CA THR A 69 2.68 -2.40 -6.16
C THR A 69 3.04 -1.04 -6.74
N GLY A 70 3.61 -0.13 -5.96
CA GLY A 70 3.84 1.27 -6.34
C GLY A 70 2.55 2.11 -6.42
N ARG A 71 1.42 1.62 -5.91
CA ARG A 71 0.12 2.28 -5.99
C ARG A 71 0.03 3.46 -5.03
N GLU A 72 0.15 4.67 -5.58
CA GLU A 72 0.16 5.92 -4.79
C GLU A 72 -1.19 6.19 -4.09
N GLU A 73 -2.30 5.66 -4.59
CA GLU A 73 -3.61 5.76 -3.97
C GLU A 73 -3.70 5.06 -2.59
N LEU A 74 -2.74 4.20 -2.26
CA LEU A 74 -2.63 3.59 -0.92
C LEU A 74 -2.07 4.57 0.12
N ILE A 75 -1.27 5.56 -0.29
CA ILE A 75 -0.54 6.45 0.62
C ILE A 75 -1.46 7.17 1.61
N PRO A 76 -2.56 7.84 1.20
CA PRO A 76 -3.43 8.56 2.14
C PRO A 76 -4.12 7.66 3.19
N GLN A 77 -4.25 6.36 2.88
CA GLN A 77 -4.85 5.38 3.80
C GLN A 77 -3.81 4.73 4.71
N THR A 78 -2.53 4.85 4.34
CA THR A 78 -1.41 4.13 4.96
C THR A 78 -0.62 4.99 5.92
N VAL A 79 -0.30 6.22 5.53
CA VAL A 79 0.53 7.13 6.33
C VAL A 79 -0.23 8.40 6.72
N THR A 80 0.24 9.09 7.76
CA THR A 80 -0.28 10.40 8.13
C THR A 80 0.24 11.50 7.19
N GLU A 81 -0.43 12.65 7.14
CA GLU A 81 0.01 13.80 6.33
C GLU A 81 1.41 14.28 6.72
N ASN A 82 1.74 14.19 7.99
CA ASN A 82 3.03 14.55 8.57
C ASN A 82 3.95 13.35 8.78
N PHE A 83 3.78 12.28 7.99
CA PHE A 83 4.67 11.12 8.00
C PHE A 83 6.15 11.54 7.92
N PHE A 84 6.99 10.93 8.75
CA PHE A 84 8.40 11.24 8.85
C PHE A 84 9.28 10.00 8.69
N ASP A 85 10.20 10.03 7.73
CA ASP A 85 11.22 9.00 7.52
C ASP A 85 12.49 9.37 8.31
N ASN A 86 12.81 8.57 9.32
CA ASN A 86 13.95 8.80 10.23
C ASN A 86 15.30 8.32 9.64
N THR A 87 15.27 7.55 8.56
CA THR A 87 16.47 6.98 7.92
C THR A 87 16.67 7.46 6.49
N LEU A 88 16.16 8.63 6.21
CA LEU A 88 16.08 9.23 4.89
C LEU A 88 17.44 9.26 4.16
N PRO A 89 17.63 8.59 3.01
CA PRO A 89 18.84 8.69 2.22
C PRO A 89 19.08 10.09 1.67
N LYS A 90 20.35 10.49 1.56
CA LYS A 90 20.71 11.80 1.01
C LYS A 90 20.12 12.03 -0.38
N GLY A 91 19.42 13.14 -0.57
CA GLY A 91 18.82 13.55 -1.84
C GLY A 91 17.39 13.07 -2.06
N ARG A 92 16.83 12.29 -1.14
CA ARG A 92 15.42 11.90 -1.14
C ARG A 92 14.60 12.97 -0.39
N PRO A 93 13.43 13.41 -0.90
CA PRO A 93 12.51 14.28 -0.17
C PRO A 93 11.99 13.61 1.11
N GLN A 94 11.61 14.41 2.10
CA GLN A 94 10.98 13.92 3.33
C GLN A 94 9.49 13.65 3.10
N GLY A 95 8.90 12.78 3.92
CA GLY A 95 7.47 12.54 4.00
C GLY A 95 6.88 11.81 2.78
N ILE A 96 5.63 12.08 2.47
CA ILE A 96 4.87 11.43 1.38
C ILE A 96 5.58 11.55 0.03
N GLU A 97 6.14 12.71 -0.28
CA GLU A 97 6.87 12.91 -1.54
C GLU A 97 8.14 12.06 -1.62
N GLY A 98 8.75 11.75 -0.48
CA GLY A 98 9.88 10.83 -0.40
C GLY A 98 9.50 9.38 -0.71
N LEU A 99 8.35 8.93 -0.23
CA LEU A 99 7.81 7.60 -0.56
C LEU A 99 7.56 7.46 -2.06
N LYS A 100 6.85 8.43 -2.66
CA LYS A 100 6.59 8.45 -4.11
C LYS A 100 7.88 8.45 -4.92
N PHE A 101 8.79 9.36 -4.58
CA PHE A 101 10.10 9.48 -5.24
C PHE A 101 10.88 8.15 -5.21
N ALA A 102 10.94 7.50 -4.04
CA ALA A 102 11.65 6.25 -3.88
C ALA A 102 11.02 5.12 -4.68
N ALA A 103 9.71 4.92 -4.57
CA ALA A 103 8.98 3.86 -5.28
C ALA A 103 9.09 4.03 -6.81
N GLN A 104 8.90 5.25 -7.32
CA GLN A 104 9.01 5.54 -8.75
C GLN A 104 10.43 5.31 -9.28
N ASN A 105 11.47 5.75 -8.57
CA ASN A 105 12.84 5.57 -9.02
C ASN A 105 13.29 4.12 -8.93
N PHE A 106 12.89 3.41 -7.89
CA PHE A 106 13.23 1.99 -7.77
C PHE A 106 12.59 1.17 -8.89
N ARG A 107 11.32 1.43 -9.24
CA ARG A 107 10.63 0.74 -10.34
C ARG A 107 11.15 1.09 -11.73
N LYS A 108 11.87 2.19 -11.91
CA LYS A 108 12.62 2.45 -13.16
C LYS A 108 13.78 1.46 -13.32
N VAL A 109 14.38 0.99 -12.22
CA VAL A 109 15.52 0.08 -12.21
C VAL A 109 15.08 -1.39 -12.15
N VAL A 110 14.03 -1.67 -11.36
CA VAL A 110 13.44 -3.00 -11.16
C VAL A 110 11.92 -2.89 -11.32
N PRO A 111 11.41 -2.94 -12.56
CA PRO A 111 9.98 -2.69 -12.85
C PRO A 111 9.01 -3.68 -12.21
N ASP A 112 9.45 -4.92 -12.03
CA ASP A 112 8.70 -6.05 -11.47
C ASP A 112 9.04 -6.32 -9.99
N ILE A 113 9.48 -5.29 -9.26
CA ILE A 113 9.80 -5.45 -7.84
C ILE A 113 8.59 -5.99 -7.07
N HIS A 114 8.84 -7.01 -6.28
CA HIS A 114 7.88 -7.68 -5.41
C HIS A 114 8.38 -7.66 -3.97
N CYS A 115 7.49 -7.35 -3.03
CA CYS A 115 7.75 -7.25 -1.61
C CYS A 115 7.00 -8.35 -0.85
N GLU A 116 7.72 -9.22 -0.16
CA GLU A 116 7.16 -10.21 0.76
C GLU A 116 7.46 -9.84 2.21
N VAL A 117 6.48 -10.00 3.09
CA VAL A 117 6.66 -9.85 4.54
C VAL A 117 7.01 -11.22 5.12
N GLU A 118 8.28 -11.42 5.43
CA GLU A 118 8.78 -12.69 5.98
C GLU A 118 8.37 -12.88 7.43
N ASP A 119 8.41 -11.80 8.21
CA ASP A 119 8.07 -11.81 9.64
C ASP A 119 7.54 -10.46 10.08
N LEU A 120 6.56 -10.45 10.98
CA LEU A 120 5.92 -9.25 11.52
C LEU A 120 5.83 -9.32 13.04
N LEU A 121 6.42 -8.36 13.73
CA LEU A 121 6.35 -8.22 15.18
C LEU A 121 5.52 -6.97 15.51
N VAL A 122 4.47 -7.14 16.32
CA VAL A 122 3.58 -6.05 16.74
C VAL A 122 3.70 -5.88 18.25
N VAL A 123 4.28 -4.76 18.68
CA VAL A 123 4.57 -4.50 20.10
C VAL A 123 4.30 -3.03 20.42
N SER A 124 3.47 -2.75 21.43
CA SER A 124 3.10 -1.39 21.82
C SER A 124 2.52 -0.62 20.64
N ASP A 125 3.14 0.49 20.22
CA ASP A 125 2.77 1.33 19.07
C ASP A 125 3.64 1.06 17.82
N LYS A 126 4.41 -0.05 17.83
CA LYS A 126 5.38 -0.36 16.77
C LYS A 126 5.08 -1.65 16.05
N VAL A 127 5.35 -1.63 14.75
CA VAL A 127 5.40 -2.82 13.93
C VAL A 127 6.80 -2.94 13.35
N THR A 128 7.48 -4.05 13.64
CA THR A 128 8.77 -4.37 13.00
C THR A 128 8.55 -5.47 11.99
N ALA A 129 9.08 -5.29 10.78
CA ALA A 129 8.99 -6.29 9.72
C ALA A 129 10.37 -6.67 9.19
N ARG A 130 10.53 -7.95 8.89
CA ARG A 130 11.61 -8.47 8.05
C ARG A 130 11.02 -8.72 6.66
N LEU A 131 11.62 -8.06 5.66
CA LEU A 131 11.12 -8.02 4.30
C LEU A 131 12.09 -8.72 3.34
N SER A 132 11.56 -9.34 2.30
CA SER A 132 12.29 -9.85 1.15
C SER A 132 11.79 -9.15 -0.10
N PHE A 133 12.70 -8.50 -0.82
CA PHE A 133 12.40 -7.90 -2.11
C PHE A 133 13.01 -8.76 -3.22
N THR A 134 12.24 -9.02 -4.27
CA THR A 134 12.66 -9.74 -5.47
C THR A 134 12.24 -9.01 -6.72
N GLY A 135 12.94 -9.23 -7.82
CA GLY A 135 12.59 -8.65 -9.12
C GLY A 135 13.64 -8.97 -10.18
N THR A 136 13.59 -8.29 -11.32
CA THR A 136 14.48 -8.50 -12.45
C THR A 136 15.18 -7.21 -12.87
N HIS A 137 16.51 -7.25 -13.00
CA HIS A 137 17.30 -6.16 -13.55
C HIS A 137 18.19 -6.68 -14.67
N ASN A 138 18.08 -6.11 -15.89
CA ASN A 138 18.86 -6.53 -17.07
C ASN A 138 18.84 -8.05 -17.32
N GLY A 139 17.67 -8.69 -17.13
CA GLY A 139 17.47 -10.13 -17.32
C GLY A 139 18.05 -11.03 -16.21
N LYS A 140 18.56 -10.45 -15.12
CA LYS A 140 19.03 -11.17 -13.94
C LYS A 140 18.04 -11.01 -12.80
N ASN A 141 17.78 -12.11 -12.09
CA ASN A 141 17.00 -12.06 -10.85
C ASN A 141 17.81 -11.34 -9.76
N ILE A 142 17.16 -10.45 -9.04
CA ILE A 142 17.71 -9.81 -7.85
C ILE A 142 16.91 -10.23 -6.63
N ARG A 143 17.57 -10.27 -5.47
CA ARG A 143 16.95 -10.46 -4.16
C ARG A 143 17.77 -9.76 -3.09
N PHE A 144 17.10 -8.98 -2.26
CA PHE A 144 17.70 -8.36 -1.08
C PHE A 144 16.70 -8.31 0.06
N PHE A 145 17.18 -8.01 1.27
CA PHE A 145 16.37 -7.96 2.47
C PHE A 145 16.32 -6.55 3.05
N ALA A 146 15.28 -6.30 3.84
CA ALA A 146 15.16 -5.10 4.65
C ALA A 146 14.56 -5.40 6.01
N ILE A 147 14.82 -4.50 6.95
CA ILE A 147 14.15 -4.42 8.25
C ILE A 147 13.54 -3.03 8.37
N ASP A 148 12.25 -2.97 8.68
CA ASP A 148 11.54 -1.73 8.97
C ASP A 148 11.04 -1.74 10.41
N ILE A 149 10.97 -0.56 11.01
CA ILE A 149 10.27 -0.28 12.26
C ILE A 149 9.30 0.86 11.98
N LEU A 150 8.01 0.57 12.01
CA LEU A 150 6.94 1.54 11.80
C LEU A 150 6.35 1.96 13.14
N HIS A 151 6.17 3.26 13.39
CA HIS A 151 5.27 3.75 14.42
C HIS A 151 3.88 3.88 13.83
N VAL A 152 2.90 3.30 14.52
CA VAL A 152 1.50 3.29 14.08
C VAL A 152 0.62 3.99 15.11
N LYS A 153 -0.17 4.95 14.64
CA LYS A 153 -1.16 5.66 15.44
C LYS A 153 -2.47 5.77 14.65
N ASP A 154 -3.58 5.47 15.29
CA ASP A 154 -4.91 5.54 14.69
C ASP A 154 -5.01 4.82 13.33
N GLY A 155 -4.36 3.64 13.24
CA GLY A 155 -4.33 2.79 12.05
C GLY A 155 -3.51 3.32 10.88
N LYS A 156 -2.64 4.32 11.10
CA LYS A 156 -1.73 4.87 10.10
C LYS A 156 -0.28 4.91 10.60
N VAL A 157 0.65 4.75 9.68
CA VAL A 157 2.09 4.91 9.95
C VAL A 157 2.39 6.41 10.10
N THR A 158 3.01 6.77 11.22
CA THR A 158 3.43 8.15 11.50
C THR A 158 4.90 8.36 11.24
N GLU A 159 5.71 7.34 11.51
CA GLU A 159 7.15 7.37 11.36
C GLU A 159 7.67 6.01 10.90
N ASP A 160 8.81 6.03 10.23
CA ASP A 160 9.51 4.86 9.72
C ASP A 160 11.01 4.95 10.02
N TRP A 161 11.61 3.82 10.39
CA TRP A 161 13.05 3.53 10.37
C TRP A 161 13.25 2.29 9.52
N HIS A 162 14.04 2.41 8.47
CA HIS A 162 14.29 1.28 7.58
C HIS A 162 15.77 1.08 7.31
N LEU A 163 16.16 -0.17 7.11
CA LEU A 163 17.50 -0.56 6.74
C LEU A 163 17.45 -1.66 5.68
N GLU A 164 17.84 -1.34 4.46
CA GLU A 164 17.94 -2.28 3.36
C GLU A 164 19.35 -2.84 3.24
N ASP A 165 19.50 -4.07 2.79
CA ASP A 165 20.78 -4.64 2.35
C ASP A 165 21.23 -4.00 1.01
N ASN A 166 21.63 -2.75 1.13
CA ASN A 166 22.07 -1.94 0.00
C ASN A 166 23.37 -2.43 -0.65
N LEU A 167 24.19 -3.20 0.10
CA LEU A 167 25.40 -3.79 -0.46
C LEU A 167 25.05 -4.86 -1.48
N THR A 168 24.28 -5.86 -1.07
CA THR A 168 23.80 -6.93 -1.94
C THR A 168 23.02 -6.37 -3.15
N LEU A 169 22.11 -5.41 -2.92
CA LEU A 169 21.35 -4.79 -3.99
C LEU A 169 22.29 -4.12 -5.03
N LYS A 170 23.25 -3.31 -4.61
CA LYS A 170 24.16 -2.60 -5.52
C LYS A 170 25.06 -3.55 -6.30
N GLN A 171 25.54 -4.67 -5.69
CA GLN A 171 26.28 -5.72 -6.36
C GLN A 171 25.43 -6.37 -7.47
N GLN A 172 24.20 -6.78 -7.14
CA GLN A 172 23.29 -7.41 -8.11
C GLN A 172 22.87 -6.47 -9.25
N LEU A 173 22.80 -5.16 -9.01
CA LEU A 173 22.57 -4.13 -10.01
C LEU A 173 23.84 -3.82 -10.85
N GLY A 174 25.02 -4.38 -10.49
CA GLY A 174 26.30 -4.11 -11.16
C GLY A 174 26.86 -2.71 -10.90
N LEU A 175 26.42 -2.05 -9.83
CA LEU A 175 26.87 -0.70 -9.45
C LEU A 175 28.18 -0.74 -8.63
N ILE A 176 28.52 -1.87 -8.03
CA ILE A 176 29.77 -2.16 -7.33
C ILE A 176 30.20 -3.58 -7.63
N ALA A 177 31.51 -3.86 -7.50
CA ALA A 177 32.05 -5.20 -7.73
C ALA A 177 31.56 -6.19 -6.67
N GLU A 178 31.36 -7.45 -7.06
CA GLU A 178 31.26 -8.57 -6.13
C GLU A 178 32.70 -8.88 -5.62
N GLU A 179 32.88 -9.07 -4.33
CA GLU A 179 34.14 -9.50 -3.73
C GLU A 179 34.39 -11.00 -3.94
#